data_c5c8d80a1bb20c84cf559d71c0287023
#
_entry.id   c5c8d80a1bb20c84cf559d71c0287023
#
_cell.length_a   1.000
_cell.length_b   1.000
_cell.length_c   1.000
_cell.angle_alpha   90.00
_cell.angle_beta   90.00
_cell.angle_gamma   90.00
#
_symmetry.space_group_name_H-M   'P 1'
#
loop_
_entity.id
_entity.type
_entity.pdbx_description
1 polymer ?
#
loop_
_entity_poly.entity_id
_entity_poly.type
_entity_poly.pdbx_seq_one_letter_code
_entity_poly.pdbx_strand_id
1 'polypeptide(L)'
;ARKERSFSVVVLFEPRPAMVHGYAAKHDGQEPPVGMLDTQALTSVDERLRSINALGVDYTIIVRYTLEFAAKSYRFFLGQMVGKLGMRALVLGADAALGANRAGDVKAIENLALATGVFQLDVVDDHGPGETRVPANAKPVMPADHGEPADPLEGATKAERRAWSKKHQAKAVRVWSSTNVRYLLGQGRIKDADAILGHMHAVEGTVVHGEERGRTIGFPTANLSQDV
;
A
#
# COMPACT_ATOMS: atom_id res chain seq x y z
N ALA A 1 0.97 8.96 22.95
CA ALA A 1 -0.46 8.99 23.22
C ALA A 1 -0.76 8.67 24.70
N ARG A 2 -0.32 7.51 25.22
CA ARG A 2 -0.64 7.07 26.63
C ARG A 2 -0.14 8.04 27.69
N LYS A 3 1.03 8.68 27.52
CA LYS A 3 1.57 9.64 28.49
C LYS A 3 0.78 10.94 28.55
N GLU A 4 0.11 11.31 27.46
CA GLU A 4 -0.61 12.57 27.31
C GLU A 4 -2.14 12.43 27.38
N ARG A 5 -2.65 11.26 27.77
CA ARG A 5 -4.08 10.93 27.76
C ARG A 5 -4.76 11.17 26.39
N SER A 6 -4.02 10.92 25.31
CA SER A 6 -4.50 11.04 23.95
C SER A 6 -4.68 9.66 23.33
N PHE A 7 -5.62 9.53 22.39
CA PHE A 7 -5.81 8.31 21.62
C PHE A 7 -4.91 8.33 20.38
N SER A 8 -4.45 7.14 20.01
CA SER A 8 -3.81 6.88 18.72
C SER A 8 -4.88 6.56 17.67
N VAL A 9 -4.82 7.24 16.53
CA VAL A 9 -5.81 7.07 15.44
C VAL A 9 -5.08 6.85 14.15
N VAL A 10 -5.42 5.77 13.44
CA VAL A 10 -4.99 5.52 12.05
C VAL A 10 -6.12 5.88 11.11
N VAL A 11 -5.80 6.57 10.02
CA VAL A 11 -6.75 6.86 8.95
C VAL A 11 -6.40 6.00 7.74
N LEU A 12 -7.34 5.17 7.32
CA LEU A 12 -7.28 4.37 6.09
C LEU A 12 -8.18 4.98 5.04
N PHE A 13 -7.76 4.86 3.79
CA PHE A 13 -8.58 5.21 2.63
C PHE A 13 -9.04 3.94 1.92
N GLU A 14 -10.35 3.82 1.75
CA GLU A 14 -10.94 2.68 1.03
C GLU A 14 -12.08 3.18 0.11
N PRO A 15 -12.06 2.84 -1.22
CA PRO A 15 -11.00 2.11 -1.94
C PRO A 15 -9.63 2.82 -1.88
N ARG A 16 -8.55 2.08 -2.17
CA ARG A 16 -7.20 2.71 -2.21
C ARG A 16 -7.16 3.85 -3.23
N PRO A 17 -6.53 5.00 -2.89
CA PRO A 17 -6.39 6.12 -3.82
C PRO A 17 -5.83 5.73 -5.19
N ALA A 18 -4.81 4.86 -5.22
CA ALA A 18 -4.20 4.40 -6.47
C ALA A 18 -5.18 3.60 -7.36
N MET A 19 -6.10 2.85 -6.78
CA MET A 19 -7.15 2.15 -7.51
C MET A 19 -8.12 3.15 -8.15
N VAL A 20 -8.63 4.12 -7.37
CA VAL A 20 -9.59 5.11 -7.84
C VAL A 20 -9.01 5.95 -8.98
N HIS A 21 -7.80 6.49 -8.78
CA HIS A 21 -7.13 7.27 -9.83
C HIS A 21 -6.75 6.43 -11.05
N GLY A 22 -6.30 5.19 -10.84
CA GLY A 22 -5.94 4.27 -11.93
C GLY A 22 -7.15 3.85 -12.77
N TYR A 23 -8.30 3.68 -12.14
CA TYR A 23 -9.57 3.42 -12.84
C TYR A 23 -10.02 4.66 -13.63
N ALA A 24 -10.08 5.81 -12.98
CA ALA A 24 -10.49 7.06 -13.62
C ALA A 24 -9.65 7.42 -14.84
N ALA A 25 -8.34 7.20 -14.79
CA ALA A 25 -7.43 7.44 -15.91
C ALA A 25 -7.71 6.56 -17.14
N LYS A 26 -8.37 5.41 -16.96
CA LYS A 26 -8.71 4.46 -18.03
C LYS A 26 -10.17 4.55 -18.48
N HIS A 27 -11.02 5.26 -17.74
CA HIS A 27 -12.48 5.31 -17.93
C HIS A 27 -13.00 6.75 -17.88
N ASP A 28 -12.34 7.65 -18.60
CA ASP A 28 -12.77 9.03 -18.83
C ASP A 28 -13.17 9.79 -17.55
N GLY A 29 -12.41 9.59 -16.47
CA GLY A 29 -12.65 10.27 -15.19
C GLY A 29 -13.77 9.68 -14.34
N GLN A 30 -14.28 8.48 -14.67
CA GLN A 30 -15.32 7.81 -13.88
C GLN A 30 -14.73 7.17 -12.60
N GLU A 31 -15.57 7.07 -11.57
CA GLU A 31 -15.23 6.32 -10.37
C GLU A 31 -15.39 4.80 -10.59
N PRO A 32 -14.57 3.96 -9.90
CA PRO A 32 -14.75 2.53 -9.95
C PRO A 32 -16.15 2.13 -9.42
N PRO A 33 -16.78 1.10 -10.00
CA PRO A 33 -18.02 0.56 -9.47
C PRO A 33 -17.89 0.17 -7.99
N VAL A 34 -18.98 0.34 -7.25
CA VAL A 34 -19.03 -0.11 -5.85
C VAL A 34 -18.81 -1.62 -5.79
N GLY A 35 -17.91 -2.07 -4.90
CA GLY A 35 -17.58 -3.49 -4.77
C GLY A 35 -16.56 -3.99 -5.81
N MET A 36 -15.99 -3.10 -6.63
CA MET A 36 -14.90 -3.51 -7.52
C MET A 36 -13.68 -3.94 -6.71
N LEU A 37 -13.17 -5.13 -7.03
CA LEU A 37 -11.96 -5.65 -6.38
C LEU A 37 -10.71 -4.86 -6.76
N ASP A 38 -9.90 -4.54 -5.77
CA ASP A 38 -8.57 -4.00 -5.98
C ASP A 38 -7.54 -5.13 -6.14
N THR A 39 -7.33 -5.57 -7.36
CA THR A 39 -6.36 -6.64 -7.69
C THR A 39 -4.91 -6.30 -7.35
N GLN A 40 -4.64 -5.08 -6.88
CA GLN A 40 -3.33 -4.64 -6.42
C GLN A 40 -3.28 -4.45 -4.89
N ALA A 41 -4.33 -4.80 -4.18
CA ALA A 41 -4.28 -4.85 -2.72
C ALA A 41 -3.32 -5.96 -2.27
N LEU A 42 -2.49 -5.70 -1.28
CA LEU A 42 -1.61 -6.70 -0.65
C LEU A 42 -2.31 -7.41 0.50
N THR A 43 -3.31 -6.77 1.07
CA THR A 43 -4.09 -7.25 2.21
C THR A 43 -5.52 -6.76 2.06
N SER A 44 -6.45 -7.54 2.56
CA SER A 44 -7.85 -7.12 2.71
C SER A 44 -7.97 -5.97 3.73
N VAL A 45 -9.13 -5.32 3.77
CA VAL A 45 -9.42 -4.30 4.81
C VAL A 45 -9.36 -4.92 6.20
N ASP A 46 -9.93 -6.11 6.35
CA ASP A 46 -9.99 -6.80 7.64
C ASP A 46 -8.61 -7.20 8.17
N GLU A 47 -7.72 -7.67 7.30
CA GLU A 47 -6.32 -7.93 7.66
C GLU A 47 -5.60 -6.66 8.12
N ARG A 48 -5.78 -5.55 7.40
CA ARG A 48 -5.21 -4.25 7.80
C ARG A 48 -5.71 -3.82 9.17
N LEU A 49 -7.02 -3.97 9.42
CA LEU A 49 -7.62 -3.64 10.72
C LEU A 49 -7.06 -4.52 11.84
N ARG A 50 -6.93 -5.85 11.61
CA ARG A 50 -6.33 -6.77 12.59
C ARG A 50 -4.88 -6.39 12.88
N SER A 51 -4.08 -6.10 11.86
CA SER A 51 -2.68 -5.73 11.99
C SER A 51 -2.51 -4.40 12.75
N ILE A 52 -3.32 -3.40 12.44
CA ILE A 52 -3.32 -2.10 13.13
C ILE A 52 -3.71 -2.27 14.60
N ASN A 53 -4.74 -3.06 14.87
CA ASN A 53 -5.18 -3.35 16.24
C ASN A 53 -4.10 -4.09 17.04
N ALA A 54 -3.39 -5.04 16.42
CA ALA A 54 -2.28 -5.76 17.05
C ALA A 54 -1.11 -4.86 17.45
N LEU A 55 -0.93 -3.73 16.76
CA LEU A 55 0.05 -2.68 17.12
C LEU A 55 -0.42 -1.81 18.30
N GLY A 56 -1.62 -2.02 18.82
CA GLY A 56 -2.16 -1.29 19.95
C GLY A 56 -2.68 0.11 19.62
N VAL A 57 -3.11 0.32 18.37
CA VAL A 57 -3.80 1.55 17.95
C VAL A 57 -5.21 1.56 18.53
N ASP A 58 -5.60 2.68 19.13
CA ASP A 58 -6.88 2.80 19.83
C ASP A 58 -8.07 2.86 18.86
N TYR A 59 -7.94 3.57 17.72
CA TYR A 59 -9.00 3.71 16.73
C TYR A 59 -8.47 3.67 15.30
N THR A 60 -9.23 3.05 14.41
CA THR A 60 -9.00 3.15 12.97
C THR A 60 -10.23 3.77 12.29
N ILE A 61 -10.00 4.81 11.51
CA ILE A 61 -11.03 5.49 10.72
C ILE A 61 -10.88 5.07 9.27
N ILE A 62 -11.92 4.50 8.69
CA ILE A 62 -11.96 4.19 7.26
C ILE A 62 -12.68 5.34 6.55
N VAL A 63 -11.94 6.06 5.73
CA VAL A 63 -12.48 7.15 4.90
C VAL A 63 -12.79 6.61 3.52
N ARG A 64 -14.03 6.74 3.07
CA ARG A 64 -14.38 6.42 1.69
C ARG A 64 -13.65 7.40 0.76
N TYR A 65 -12.75 6.85 -0.06
CA TYR A 65 -11.98 7.65 -1.01
C TYR A 65 -12.72 7.71 -2.35
N THR A 66 -13.06 8.91 -2.76
CA THR A 66 -13.74 9.22 -4.03
C THR A 66 -12.95 10.29 -4.79
N LEU A 67 -13.25 10.49 -6.06
CA LEU A 67 -12.66 11.60 -6.83
C LEU A 67 -13.07 12.96 -6.26
N GLU A 68 -14.29 13.07 -5.74
CA GLU A 68 -14.73 14.28 -5.04
C GLU A 68 -13.88 14.54 -3.79
N PHE A 69 -13.62 13.50 -2.98
CA PHE A 69 -12.73 13.61 -1.83
C PHE A 69 -11.29 13.96 -2.25
N ALA A 70 -10.78 13.34 -3.31
CA ALA A 70 -9.45 13.60 -3.86
C ALA A 70 -9.25 15.06 -4.30
N ALA A 71 -10.32 15.73 -4.71
CA ALA A 71 -10.31 17.15 -5.10
C ALA A 71 -10.25 18.12 -3.90
N LYS A 72 -10.46 17.63 -2.66
CA LYS A 72 -10.39 18.48 -1.47
C LYS A 72 -8.94 18.85 -1.14
N SER A 73 -8.74 20.04 -0.62
CA SER A 73 -7.40 20.47 -0.18
C SER A 73 -6.93 19.73 1.09
N TYR A 74 -5.62 19.66 1.29
CA TYR A 74 -5.06 19.12 2.53
C TYR A 74 -5.52 19.92 3.76
N ARG A 75 -5.73 21.24 3.61
CA ARG A 75 -6.24 22.09 4.69
C ARG A 75 -7.66 21.71 5.10
N PHE A 76 -8.52 21.38 4.13
CA PHE A 76 -9.85 20.85 4.41
C PHE A 76 -9.77 19.56 5.22
N PHE A 77 -8.96 18.60 4.77
CA PHE A 77 -8.79 17.32 5.46
C PHE A 77 -8.27 17.51 6.90
N LEU A 78 -7.18 18.25 7.07
CA LEU A 78 -6.61 18.51 8.39
C LEU A 78 -7.57 19.31 9.29
N GLY A 79 -8.32 20.23 8.73
CA GLY A 79 -9.37 20.96 9.45
C GLY A 79 -10.48 20.05 9.98
N GLN A 80 -10.87 18.98 9.22
CA GLN A 80 -11.79 17.97 9.73
C GLN A 80 -11.17 17.15 10.88
N MET A 81 -9.89 16.78 10.77
CA MET A 81 -9.19 16.02 11.83
C MET A 81 -9.08 16.84 13.11
N VAL A 82 -8.72 18.11 13.02
CA VAL A 82 -8.64 19.00 14.18
C VAL A 82 -10.04 19.28 14.73
N GLY A 83 -10.97 19.70 13.89
CA GLY A 83 -12.28 20.18 14.33
C GLY A 83 -13.23 19.09 14.83
N LYS A 84 -13.22 17.90 14.18
CA LYS A 84 -14.14 16.80 14.54
C LYS A 84 -13.53 15.78 15.48
N LEU A 85 -12.23 15.54 15.38
CA LEU A 85 -11.54 14.51 16.18
C LEU A 85 -10.66 15.11 17.28
N GLY A 86 -10.48 16.41 17.29
CA GLY A 86 -9.60 17.06 18.27
C GLY A 86 -8.13 16.68 18.09
N MET A 87 -7.70 16.44 16.84
CA MET A 87 -6.31 16.07 16.54
C MET A 87 -5.32 17.07 17.14
N ARG A 88 -4.32 16.58 17.86
CA ARG A 88 -3.26 17.38 18.49
C ARG A 88 -1.88 17.09 17.90
N ALA A 89 -1.69 15.92 17.34
CA ALA A 89 -0.45 15.54 16.66
C ALA A 89 -0.79 14.78 15.37
N LEU A 90 0.01 15.03 14.34
CA LEU A 90 -0.03 14.32 13.06
C LEU A 90 1.32 13.66 12.84
N VAL A 91 1.34 12.37 12.53
CA VAL A 91 2.55 11.61 12.22
C VAL A 91 2.53 11.25 10.74
N LEU A 92 3.55 11.61 10.00
CA LEU A 92 3.68 11.35 8.56
C LEU A 92 5.07 10.82 8.22
N GLY A 93 5.17 10.04 7.14
CA GLY A 93 6.45 9.74 6.52
C GLY A 93 7.01 10.95 5.76
N ALA A 94 8.32 11.01 5.59
CA ALA A 94 9.02 12.13 4.95
C ALA A 94 8.58 12.40 3.49
N ASP A 95 8.00 11.41 2.80
CA ASP A 95 7.50 11.53 1.42
C ASP A 95 5.98 11.72 1.33
N ALA A 96 5.31 11.88 2.46
CA ALA A 96 3.87 12.05 2.51
C ALA A 96 3.42 13.33 1.81
N ALA A 97 2.28 13.25 1.14
CA ALA A 97 1.61 14.43 0.59
C ALA A 97 0.09 14.21 0.58
N LEU A 98 -0.64 15.19 1.06
CA LEU A 98 -2.09 15.16 1.24
C LEU A 98 -2.81 16.12 0.30
N GLY A 99 -4.09 15.84 0.05
CA GLY A 99 -4.99 16.70 -0.69
C GLY A 99 -4.74 16.75 -2.20
N ALA A 100 -5.57 17.53 -2.87
CA ALA A 100 -5.53 17.70 -4.32
C ALA A 100 -4.14 18.08 -4.82
N ASN A 101 -3.72 17.44 -5.92
CA ASN A 101 -2.42 17.66 -6.55
C ASN A 101 -1.21 17.46 -5.62
N ARG A 102 -1.38 16.71 -4.52
CA ARG A 102 -0.33 16.52 -3.51
C ARG A 102 0.22 17.84 -2.92
N ALA A 103 -0.63 18.89 -2.90
CA ALA A 103 -0.22 20.23 -2.49
C ALA A 103 0.11 20.35 -0.98
N GLY A 104 -0.33 19.39 -0.16
CA GLY A 104 0.02 19.27 1.25
C GLY A 104 1.21 18.35 1.46
N ASP A 105 2.38 18.71 0.96
CA ASP A 105 3.63 18.03 1.30
C ASP A 105 4.03 18.31 2.76
N VAL A 106 5.04 17.62 3.25
CA VAL A 106 5.50 17.75 4.64
C VAL A 106 5.80 19.20 5.01
N LYS A 107 6.46 19.95 4.13
CA LYS A 107 6.81 21.36 4.35
C LYS A 107 5.56 22.27 4.43
N ALA A 108 4.59 22.06 3.55
CA ALA A 108 3.34 22.81 3.56
C ALA A 108 2.51 22.53 4.82
N ILE A 109 2.52 21.28 5.30
CA ILE A 109 1.83 20.88 6.54
C ILE A 109 2.57 21.41 7.76
N GLU A 110 3.90 21.39 7.79
CA GLU A 110 4.72 21.98 8.85
C GLU A 110 4.45 23.47 8.99
N ASN A 111 4.46 24.21 7.88
CA ASN A 111 4.13 25.63 7.87
C ASN A 111 2.71 25.89 8.38
N LEU A 112 1.74 25.04 8.05
CA LEU A 112 0.38 25.14 8.56
C LEU A 112 0.33 24.89 10.08
N ALA A 113 1.03 23.87 10.56
CA ALA A 113 1.11 23.55 11.98
C ALA A 113 1.72 24.72 12.79
N LEU A 114 2.84 25.25 12.32
CA LEU A 114 3.52 26.41 12.93
C LEU A 114 2.64 27.67 12.92
N ALA A 115 2.00 27.96 11.80
CA ALA A 115 1.16 29.16 11.66
C ALA A 115 -0.10 29.12 12.53
N THR A 116 -0.66 27.92 12.75
CA THR A 116 -1.92 27.78 13.50
C THR A 116 -1.73 27.40 14.96
N GLY A 117 -0.66 26.68 15.28
CA GLY A 117 -0.39 26.15 16.62
C GLY A 117 -1.42 25.13 17.13
N VAL A 118 -2.31 24.61 16.26
CA VAL A 118 -3.43 23.74 16.69
C VAL A 118 -3.06 22.27 16.74
N PHE A 119 -1.99 21.88 16.06
CA PHE A 119 -1.44 20.51 16.09
C PHE A 119 0.07 20.52 15.89
N GLN A 120 0.73 19.45 16.34
CA GLN A 120 2.15 19.19 16.08
C GLN A 120 2.30 18.25 14.89
N LEU A 121 3.37 18.39 14.12
CA LEU A 121 3.75 17.48 13.06
C LEU A 121 5.00 16.71 13.47
N ASP A 122 4.90 15.38 13.49
CA ASP A 122 6.01 14.48 13.65
C ASP A 122 6.31 13.79 12.32
N VAL A 123 7.51 13.93 11.82
CA VAL A 123 7.95 13.32 10.55
C VAL A 123 8.82 12.11 10.84
N VAL A 124 8.41 10.97 10.33
CA VAL A 124 9.17 9.73 10.44
C VAL A 124 10.06 9.56 9.20
N ASP A 125 11.36 9.44 9.44
CA ASP A 125 12.32 9.17 8.39
C ASP A 125 12.20 7.76 7.83
N ASP A 126 12.77 7.55 6.65
CA ASP A 126 12.87 6.24 6.04
C ASP A 126 13.94 5.40 6.76
N HIS A 127 13.53 4.29 7.35
CA HIS A 127 14.43 3.36 8.06
C HIS A 127 14.82 2.14 7.24
N GLY A 128 14.47 2.09 5.96
CA GLY A 128 14.74 0.96 5.08
C GLY A 128 16.23 0.83 4.69
N PRO A 129 16.64 -0.33 4.15
CA PRO A 129 18.02 -0.60 3.71
C PRO A 129 18.39 0.12 2.40
N GLY A 130 17.65 1.14 2.01
CA GLY A 130 17.88 1.92 0.79
C GLY A 130 16.89 1.60 -0.33
N GLU A 131 17.34 1.76 -1.58
CA GLU A 131 16.51 1.63 -2.78
C GLU A 131 16.86 0.37 -3.59
N THR A 132 15.85 -0.15 -4.27
CA THR A 132 15.96 -1.18 -5.30
C THR A 132 15.38 -0.70 -6.62
N ARG A 133 15.47 -1.52 -7.66
CA ARG A 133 14.94 -1.23 -8.99
C ARG A 133 13.78 -2.15 -9.33
N VAL A 134 12.63 -1.57 -9.61
CA VAL A 134 11.41 -2.31 -10.00
C VAL A 134 11.03 -1.92 -11.43
N PRO A 135 10.85 -2.90 -12.35
CA PRO A 135 10.41 -2.63 -13.71
C PRO A 135 9.06 -1.89 -13.73
N ALA A 136 8.92 -0.91 -14.62
CA ALA A 136 7.69 -0.11 -14.71
C ALA A 136 6.47 -0.95 -15.14
N ASN A 137 6.69 -1.97 -15.95
CA ASN A 137 5.65 -2.83 -16.54
C ASN A 137 5.91 -4.31 -16.24
N ALA A 138 6.32 -4.63 -15.01
CA ALA A 138 6.48 -6.02 -14.59
C ALA A 138 5.12 -6.74 -14.65
N LYS A 139 5.10 -7.86 -15.37
CA LYS A 139 3.95 -8.77 -15.37
C LYS A 139 4.23 -9.91 -14.41
N PRO A 140 3.20 -10.45 -13.74
CA PRO A 140 3.34 -11.69 -12.99
C PRO A 140 3.92 -12.79 -13.88
N VAL A 141 4.83 -13.56 -13.33
CA VAL A 141 5.49 -14.67 -14.03
C VAL A 141 5.22 -15.94 -13.24
N MET A 142 4.80 -17.00 -13.96
CA MET A 142 4.73 -18.32 -13.36
C MET A 142 6.15 -18.91 -13.35
N PRO A 143 6.70 -19.34 -12.22
CA PRO A 143 7.98 -20.02 -12.18
C PRO A 143 7.96 -21.28 -13.05
N ALA A 144 9.00 -21.48 -13.86
CA ALA A 144 9.10 -22.65 -14.75
C ALA A 144 9.43 -23.93 -13.98
N ASP A 145 10.13 -23.81 -12.85
CA ASP A 145 10.62 -24.91 -12.03
C ASP A 145 10.09 -24.83 -10.59
N HIS A 146 10.27 -25.92 -9.85
CA HIS A 146 9.97 -25.95 -8.42
C HIS A 146 10.99 -25.10 -7.66
N GLY A 147 10.54 -24.04 -7.01
CA GLY A 147 11.35 -23.16 -6.20
C GLY A 147 11.15 -21.68 -6.53
N GLU A 148 11.78 -20.84 -5.76
CA GLU A 148 11.72 -19.39 -5.97
C GLU A 148 12.72 -18.96 -7.06
N PRO A 149 12.30 -18.05 -7.97
CA PRO A 149 13.22 -17.47 -8.94
C PRO A 149 14.34 -16.68 -8.23
N ALA A 150 15.55 -16.80 -8.74
CA ALA A 150 16.66 -15.99 -8.28
C ALA A 150 16.44 -14.50 -8.57
N ASP A 151 17.09 -13.64 -7.78
CA ASP A 151 17.14 -12.22 -8.09
C ASP A 151 17.91 -11.99 -9.40
N PRO A 152 17.28 -11.43 -10.44
CA PRO A 152 17.98 -11.15 -11.70
C PRO A 152 19.14 -10.17 -11.58
N LEU A 153 19.25 -9.50 -10.42
CA LEU A 153 20.33 -8.54 -10.13
C LEU A 153 21.28 -9.02 -9.02
N GLU A 154 21.13 -10.26 -8.57
CA GLU A 154 22.06 -10.86 -7.61
C GLU A 154 23.48 -10.93 -8.23
N GLY A 155 24.48 -10.44 -7.50
CA GLY A 155 25.86 -10.39 -7.99
C GLY A 155 26.12 -9.46 -9.18
N ALA A 156 25.11 -8.79 -9.74
CA ALA A 156 25.25 -7.93 -10.90
C ALA A 156 26.13 -6.71 -10.61
N THR A 157 27.00 -6.38 -11.56
CA THR A 157 27.82 -5.17 -11.54
C THR A 157 26.97 -3.91 -11.70
N LYS A 158 27.55 -2.75 -11.40
CA LYS A 158 26.89 -1.46 -11.59
C LYS A 158 26.48 -1.22 -13.07
N ALA A 159 27.29 -1.70 -14.02
CA ALA A 159 27.02 -1.58 -15.44
C ALA A 159 25.82 -2.46 -15.86
N GLU A 160 25.79 -3.71 -15.41
CA GLU A 160 24.70 -4.65 -15.65
C GLU A 160 23.38 -4.16 -15.04
N ARG A 161 23.41 -3.67 -13.79
CA ARG A 161 22.24 -3.05 -13.16
C ARG A 161 21.69 -1.86 -13.95
N ARG A 162 22.57 -1.03 -14.51
CA ARG A 162 22.18 0.09 -15.38
C ARG A 162 21.56 -0.39 -16.70
N ALA A 163 22.19 -1.36 -17.35
CA ALA A 163 21.70 -1.95 -18.59
C ALA A 163 20.31 -2.60 -18.38
N TRP A 164 20.17 -3.38 -17.33
CA TRP A 164 18.90 -3.99 -16.94
C TRP A 164 17.83 -2.93 -16.66
N SER A 165 18.15 -1.90 -15.88
CA SER A 165 17.22 -0.82 -15.55
C SER A 165 16.73 -0.08 -16.80
N LYS A 166 17.63 0.17 -17.76
CA LYS A 166 17.27 0.80 -19.06
C LYS A 166 16.36 -0.13 -19.87
N LYS A 167 16.71 -1.40 -19.99
CA LYS A 167 15.94 -2.40 -20.75
C LYS A 167 14.51 -2.55 -20.20
N HIS A 168 14.35 -2.56 -18.88
CA HIS A 168 13.07 -2.78 -18.22
C HIS A 168 12.37 -1.50 -17.76
N GLN A 169 12.91 -0.31 -18.14
CA GLN A 169 12.39 0.98 -17.70
C GLN A 169 12.19 1.05 -16.18
N ALA A 170 13.13 0.44 -15.44
CA ALA A 170 13.00 0.25 -14.00
C ALA A 170 13.13 1.58 -13.26
N LYS A 171 12.25 1.77 -12.28
CA LYS A 171 12.25 2.92 -11.37
C LYS A 171 12.92 2.57 -10.06
N ALA A 172 13.58 3.53 -9.45
CA ALA A 172 14.03 3.42 -8.07
C ALA A 172 12.81 3.44 -7.14
N VAL A 173 12.75 2.47 -6.24
CA VAL A 173 11.75 2.41 -5.18
C VAL A 173 12.46 2.00 -3.89
N ARG A 174 11.91 2.37 -2.74
CA ARG A 174 12.45 1.89 -1.46
C ARG A 174 12.36 0.37 -1.39
N VAL A 175 13.37 -0.27 -0.79
CA VAL A 175 13.35 -1.73 -0.57
C VAL A 175 12.13 -2.09 0.27
N TRP A 176 11.89 -1.38 1.37
CA TRP A 176 10.70 -1.55 2.20
C TRP A 176 9.53 -0.71 1.66
N SER A 177 8.91 -1.20 0.61
CA SER A 177 7.74 -0.55 0.03
C SER A 177 6.74 -1.56 -0.52
N SER A 178 5.47 -1.21 -0.47
CA SER A 178 4.39 -2.00 -1.09
C SER A 178 4.60 -2.22 -2.60
N THR A 179 5.27 -1.29 -3.27
CA THR A 179 5.60 -1.43 -4.70
C THR A 179 6.58 -2.57 -4.92
N ASN A 180 7.63 -2.67 -4.08
CA ASN A 180 8.59 -3.75 -4.17
C ASN A 180 7.96 -5.09 -3.78
N VAL A 181 7.17 -5.13 -2.72
CA VAL A 181 6.45 -6.36 -2.31
C VAL A 181 5.57 -6.89 -3.45
N ARG A 182 4.77 -6.03 -4.10
CA ARG A 182 3.96 -6.44 -5.27
C ARG A 182 4.79 -6.99 -6.41
N TYR A 183 5.93 -6.38 -6.67
CA TYR A 183 6.85 -6.87 -7.69
C TYR A 183 7.39 -8.26 -7.33
N LEU A 184 7.87 -8.44 -6.12
CA LEU A 184 8.42 -9.72 -5.66
C LEU A 184 7.37 -10.83 -5.70
N LEU A 185 6.17 -10.59 -5.18
CA LEU A 185 5.05 -11.54 -5.25
C LEU A 185 4.70 -11.89 -6.70
N GLY A 186 4.62 -10.88 -7.57
CA GLY A 186 4.35 -11.08 -8.99
C GLY A 186 5.45 -11.84 -9.73
N GLN A 187 6.67 -11.89 -9.20
CA GLN A 187 7.77 -12.69 -9.74
C GLN A 187 7.90 -14.06 -9.07
N GLY A 188 7.03 -14.43 -8.12
CA GLY A 188 7.13 -15.68 -7.36
C GLY A 188 8.23 -15.69 -6.29
N ARG A 189 8.82 -14.54 -5.97
CA ARG A 189 9.86 -14.37 -4.95
C ARG A 189 9.22 -14.15 -3.57
N ILE A 190 8.58 -15.18 -3.07
CA ILE A 190 7.74 -15.09 -1.87
C ILE A 190 8.56 -14.84 -0.61
N LYS A 191 9.68 -15.55 -0.44
CA LYS A 191 10.56 -15.38 0.73
C LYS A 191 11.14 -13.97 0.82
N ASP A 192 11.48 -13.37 -0.32
CA ASP A 192 11.97 -11.99 -0.35
C ASP A 192 10.86 -11.01 0.02
N ALA A 193 9.62 -11.26 -0.43
CA ALA A 193 8.47 -10.45 -0.02
C ALA A 193 8.19 -10.59 1.48
N ASP A 194 8.21 -11.81 2.01
CA ASP A 194 8.02 -12.11 3.44
C ASP A 194 9.08 -11.43 4.31
N ALA A 195 10.34 -11.43 3.85
CA ALA A 195 11.42 -10.76 4.55
C ALA A 195 11.20 -9.24 4.67
N ILE A 196 10.56 -8.62 3.66
CA ILE A 196 10.20 -7.20 3.71
C ILE A 196 8.97 -6.97 4.60
N LEU A 197 7.98 -7.85 4.53
CA LEU A 197 6.77 -7.77 5.33
C LEU A 197 7.02 -8.04 6.83
N GLY A 198 8.05 -8.82 7.14
CA GLY A 198 8.32 -9.31 8.49
C GLY A 198 7.38 -10.44 8.94
N HIS A 199 6.58 -10.97 8.04
CA HIS A 199 5.70 -12.11 8.22
C HIS A 199 5.43 -12.78 6.88
N MET A 200 4.93 -14.02 6.89
CA MET A 200 4.50 -14.70 5.68
C MET A 200 3.33 -13.96 5.03
N HIS A 201 3.40 -13.77 3.71
CA HIS A 201 2.26 -13.28 2.96
C HIS A 201 1.15 -14.34 2.97
N ALA A 202 -0.06 -13.92 3.27
CA ALA A 202 -1.22 -14.78 3.31
C ALA A 202 -2.34 -14.22 2.43
N VAL A 203 -3.18 -15.11 1.93
CA VAL A 203 -4.43 -14.76 1.25
C VAL A 203 -5.54 -15.48 2.01
N GLU A 204 -6.50 -14.73 2.51
CA GLU A 204 -7.64 -15.27 3.25
C GLU A 204 -8.90 -15.13 2.41
N GLY A 205 -9.78 -16.11 2.45
CA GLY A 205 -11.05 -16.04 1.74
C GLY A 205 -11.98 -17.18 2.13
N THR A 206 -13.23 -17.07 1.72
CA THR A 206 -14.23 -18.13 1.92
C THR A 206 -14.02 -19.24 0.90
N VAL A 207 -13.97 -20.48 1.37
CA VAL A 207 -13.91 -21.64 0.46
C VAL A 207 -15.26 -21.80 -0.21
N VAL A 208 -15.26 -21.80 -1.52
CA VAL A 208 -16.46 -21.97 -2.36
C VAL A 208 -16.36 -23.23 -3.20
N HIS A 209 -17.50 -23.78 -3.58
CA HIS A 209 -17.55 -24.90 -4.53
C HIS A 209 -17.05 -24.43 -5.90
N GLY A 210 -16.07 -25.17 -6.45
CA GLY A 210 -15.58 -25.00 -7.80
C GLY A 210 -16.03 -26.16 -8.69
N GLU A 211 -15.37 -26.33 -9.83
CA GLU A 211 -15.71 -27.37 -10.81
C GLU A 211 -15.29 -28.80 -10.40
N GLU A 212 -14.78 -28.98 -9.19
CA GLU A 212 -14.34 -30.26 -8.59
C GLU A 212 -13.34 -31.07 -9.45
N ARG A 213 -12.67 -30.42 -10.42
CA ARG A 213 -11.70 -31.09 -11.31
C ARG A 213 -10.57 -31.77 -10.55
N GLY A 214 -10.16 -31.20 -9.41
CA GLY A 214 -9.11 -31.78 -8.57
C GLY A 214 -9.44 -33.19 -8.08
N ARG A 215 -10.71 -33.50 -7.83
CA ARG A 215 -11.15 -34.86 -7.45
C ARG A 215 -10.90 -35.90 -8.55
N THR A 216 -11.06 -35.53 -9.82
CA THR A 216 -10.89 -36.45 -10.94
C THR A 216 -9.43 -36.83 -11.17
N ILE A 217 -8.49 -36.01 -10.67
CA ILE A 217 -7.04 -36.24 -10.78
C ILE A 217 -6.40 -36.63 -9.45
N GLY A 218 -7.22 -36.91 -8.41
CA GLY A 218 -6.75 -37.39 -7.11
C GLY A 218 -6.28 -36.31 -6.12
N PHE A 219 -6.43 -35.04 -6.45
CA PHE A 219 -6.02 -33.90 -5.61
C PHE A 219 -7.19 -32.94 -5.38
N PRO A 220 -8.00 -33.14 -4.30
CA PRO A 220 -9.05 -32.19 -3.97
C PRO A 220 -8.47 -30.80 -3.75
N THR A 221 -9.03 -29.81 -4.42
CA THR A 221 -8.60 -28.39 -4.31
C THR A 221 -9.64 -27.58 -3.56
N ALA A 222 -9.19 -26.64 -2.76
CA ALA A 222 -10.04 -25.59 -2.19
C ALA A 222 -10.02 -24.39 -3.15
N ASN A 223 -11.20 -23.88 -3.49
CA ASN A 223 -11.34 -22.64 -4.26
C ASN A 223 -11.71 -21.53 -3.30
N LEU A 224 -10.92 -20.46 -3.29
CA LEU A 224 -11.28 -19.25 -2.54
C LEU A 224 -12.25 -18.40 -3.37
N SER A 225 -13.17 -17.73 -2.68
CA SER A 225 -14.03 -16.72 -3.31
C SER A 225 -13.18 -15.62 -3.96
N GLN A 226 -13.71 -14.97 -4.98
CA GLN A 226 -13.02 -13.85 -5.63
C GLN A 226 -13.09 -12.53 -4.83
N ASP A 227 -13.71 -12.56 -3.66
CA ASP A 227 -13.88 -11.39 -2.76
C ASP A 227 -12.70 -11.22 -1.78
N VAL A 228 -11.55 -11.75 -2.14
CA VAL A 228 -10.32 -11.76 -1.33
C VAL A 228 -9.36 -10.66 -1.76
#